data_4d95898a8b7c800badbb53402f13c169
#
_entry.id   4d95898a8b7c800badbb53402f13c169
#
_cell.length_a   1.000
_cell.length_b   1.000
_cell.length_c   1.000
_cell.angle_alpha   90.00
_cell.angle_beta   90.00
_cell.angle_gamma   90.00
#
_symmetry.space_group_name_H-M   'P 1'
#
loop_
_entity.id
_entity.type
_entity.pdbx_description
1 polymer ?
#
loop_
_entity_poly.entity_id
_entity_poly.type
_entity_poly.pdbx_seq_one_letter_code
_entity_poly.pdbx_strand_id
1 'polypeptide(L)'
;MARGIPTGFGTDWMLNDPWEGMRTAINTMRVLHQDAHAMSCAQALWLHTMGAATVLGLDAEIGSLEPGKKADLIVVDLNRPHLQPYYGGHEALVYYARASDVVTSVVDGRVVMEAGRPLHLDPDAALAALAARVPHWRRGLERLGSRAVFGPGCVCCG
;
A
#
# COMPACT_ATOMS: atom_id res chain seq x y z
N MET A 1 -11.75 15.84 5.80
CA MET A 1 -11.62 15.74 7.26
C MET A 1 -12.42 16.81 8.03
N ALA A 2 -13.09 17.72 7.35
CA ALA A 2 -13.87 18.79 7.98
C ALA A 2 -15.09 18.35 8.83
N ARG A 3 -15.45 17.06 8.87
CA ARG A 3 -16.59 16.54 9.61
C ARG A 3 -16.19 15.66 10.81
N GLY A 4 -14.91 15.60 11.20
CA GLY A 4 -14.45 14.80 12.35
C GLY A 4 -14.56 13.29 12.17
N ILE A 5 -14.78 12.79 10.96
CA ILE A 5 -14.86 11.35 10.68
C ILE A 5 -13.43 10.81 10.54
N PRO A 6 -13.02 9.82 11.37
CA PRO A 6 -11.73 9.18 11.19
C PRO A 6 -11.62 8.58 9.80
N THR A 7 -10.52 8.83 9.14
CA THR A 7 -10.27 8.39 7.77
C THR A 7 -8.85 7.81 7.66
N GLY A 8 -8.72 6.68 7.01
CA GLY A 8 -7.44 6.04 6.73
C GLY A 8 -7.43 5.41 5.35
N PHE A 9 -6.24 5.12 4.83
CA PHE A 9 -6.07 4.41 3.56
C PHE A 9 -5.76 2.93 3.80
N GLY A 10 -6.31 2.09 2.93
CA GLY A 10 -5.92 0.71 2.74
C GLY A 10 -5.70 0.46 1.26
N THR A 11 -4.98 -0.60 0.93
CA THR A 11 -4.64 -0.94 -0.46
C THR A 11 -5.73 -1.75 -1.16
N ASP A 12 -6.66 -2.34 -0.40
CA ASP A 12 -7.61 -3.32 -0.92
C ASP A 12 -6.87 -4.43 -1.70
N TRP A 13 -7.51 -5.09 -2.63
CA TRP A 13 -6.90 -6.16 -3.42
C TRP A 13 -6.35 -5.72 -4.79
N MET A 14 -6.74 -4.54 -5.26
CA MET A 14 -6.35 -4.04 -6.59
C MET A 14 -5.04 -3.26 -6.60
N LEU A 15 -4.74 -2.55 -5.52
CA LEU A 15 -3.55 -1.70 -5.38
C LEU A 15 -2.63 -2.30 -4.32
N ASN A 16 -1.74 -3.21 -4.74
CA ASN A 16 -0.82 -3.87 -3.81
C ASN A 16 0.37 -2.99 -3.39
N ASP A 17 0.53 -1.82 -4.01
CA ASP A 17 1.58 -0.86 -3.68
C ASP A 17 0.98 0.32 -2.91
N PRO A 18 1.31 0.50 -1.60
CA PRO A 18 0.84 1.61 -0.79
C PRO A 18 1.18 2.99 -1.37
N TRP A 19 2.31 3.12 -2.02
CA TRP A 19 2.74 4.37 -2.67
C TRP A 19 1.83 4.74 -3.84
N GLU A 20 1.41 3.76 -4.63
CA GLU A 20 0.46 4.00 -5.71
C GLU A 20 -0.89 4.48 -5.16
N GLY A 21 -1.37 3.89 -4.08
CA GLY A 21 -2.56 4.34 -3.37
C GLY A 21 -2.45 5.79 -2.89
N MET A 22 -1.35 6.15 -2.25
CA MET A 22 -1.10 7.52 -1.80
C MET A 22 -1.05 8.53 -2.97
N ARG A 23 -0.33 8.21 -4.05
CA ARG A 23 -0.26 9.07 -5.25
C ARG A 23 -1.60 9.24 -5.93
N THR A 24 -2.36 8.15 -6.04
CA THR A 24 -3.72 8.19 -6.61
C THR A 24 -4.62 9.09 -5.78
N ALA A 25 -4.60 8.96 -4.46
CA ALA A 25 -5.40 9.81 -3.58
C ALA A 25 -5.02 11.29 -3.70
N ILE A 26 -3.73 11.63 -3.69
CA ILE A 26 -3.24 13.00 -3.86
C ILE A 26 -3.75 13.58 -5.19
N ASN A 27 -3.55 12.88 -6.30
CA ASN A 27 -3.94 13.35 -7.61
C ASN A 27 -5.45 13.50 -7.73
N THR A 28 -6.22 12.53 -7.22
CA THR A 28 -7.69 12.60 -7.22
C THR A 28 -8.21 13.79 -6.43
N MET A 29 -7.68 14.04 -5.23
CA MET A 29 -8.10 15.17 -4.41
C MET A 29 -7.79 16.50 -5.09
N ARG A 30 -6.63 16.64 -5.73
CA ARG A 30 -6.26 17.86 -6.48
C ARG A 30 -7.19 18.13 -7.66
N VAL A 31 -7.54 17.07 -8.39
CA VAL A 31 -8.49 17.20 -9.52
C VAL A 31 -9.90 17.55 -9.03
N LEU A 32 -10.40 16.86 -8.00
CA LEU A 32 -11.74 17.09 -7.45
C LEU A 32 -11.91 18.50 -6.88
N HIS A 33 -10.88 19.02 -6.24
CA HIS A 33 -10.92 20.37 -5.62
C HIS A 33 -10.40 21.48 -6.53
N GLN A 34 -9.85 21.13 -7.71
CA GLN A 34 -9.18 22.06 -8.63
C GLN A 34 -8.09 22.90 -7.91
N ASP A 35 -7.41 22.26 -6.96
CA ASP A 35 -6.40 22.86 -6.10
C ASP A 35 -5.18 21.95 -6.00
N ALA A 36 -4.03 22.46 -6.43
CA ALA A 36 -2.75 21.73 -6.38
C ALA A 36 -2.29 21.42 -4.94
N HIS A 37 -2.87 22.05 -3.94
CA HIS A 37 -2.54 21.88 -2.52
C HIS A 37 -3.60 21.09 -1.74
N ALA A 38 -4.63 20.56 -2.39
CA ALA A 38 -5.76 19.89 -1.74
C ALA A 38 -5.35 18.73 -0.83
N MET A 39 -4.22 18.07 -1.10
CA MET A 39 -3.63 17.03 -0.27
C MET A 39 -2.11 17.07 -0.38
N SER A 40 -1.42 17.13 0.76
CA SER A 40 0.04 17.03 0.83
C SER A 40 0.51 15.58 0.94
N CYS A 41 1.79 15.34 0.61
CA CYS A 41 2.42 14.03 0.80
C CYS A 41 2.44 13.59 2.28
N ALA A 42 2.68 14.55 3.19
CA ALA A 42 2.62 14.29 4.63
C ALA A 42 1.22 13.83 5.08
N GLN A 43 0.15 14.46 4.56
CA GLN A 43 -1.23 14.03 4.85
C GLN A 43 -1.52 12.64 4.29
N ALA A 44 -1.08 12.33 3.08
CA ALA A 44 -1.28 11.01 2.47
C ALA A 44 -0.54 9.92 3.26
N LEU A 45 0.69 10.18 3.68
CA LEU A 45 1.46 9.27 4.52
C LEU A 45 0.81 9.08 5.89
N TRP A 46 0.35 10.16 6.52
CA TRP A 46 -0.37 10.09 7.79
C TRP A 46 -1.65 9.25 7.68
N LEU A 47 -2.44 9.44 6.62
CA LEU A 47 -3.66 8.65 6.38
C LEU A 47 -3.37 7.16 6.17
N HIS A 48 -2.19 6.83 5.65
CA HIS A 48 -1.77 5.45 5.42
C HIS A 48 -1.13 4.79 6.67
N THR A 49 -0.80 5.57 7.68
CA THR A 49 -0.19 5.13 8.94
C THR A 49 -1.11 5.39 10.12
N MET A 50 -0.97 6.54 10.78
CA MET A 50 -1.76 6.90 11.96
C MET A 50 -3.25 7.00 11.67
N GLY A 51 -3.66 7.54 10.53
CA GLY A 51 -5.06 7.62 10.15
C GLY A 51 -5.70 6.24 10.03
N ALA A 52 -5.00 5.28 9.40
CA ALA A 52 -5.47 3.91 9.29
C ALA A 52 -5.53 3.23 10.68
N ALA A 53 -4.51 3.42 11.52
CA ALA A 53 -4.49 2.90 12.89
C ALA A 53 -5.67 3.44 13.71
N THR A 54 -5.97 4.74 13.59
CA THR A 54 -7.10 5.39 14.27
C THR A 54 -8.45 4.80 13.84
N VAL A 55 -8.64 4.57 12.53
CA VAL A 55 -9.87 3.94 12.01
C VAL A 55 -10.08 2.53 12.60
N LEU A 56 -8.97 1.80 12.79
CA LEU A 56 -9.00 0.45 13.37
C LEU A 56 -9.07 0.44 14.90
N GLY A 57 -8.94 1.58 15.57
CA GLY A 57 -8.85 1.68 17.04
C GLY A 57 -7.53 1.14 17.60
N LEU A 58 -6.46 1.15 16.82
CA LEU A 58 -5.14 0.62 17.15
C LEU A 58 -4.06 1.71 17.28
N ASP A 59 -4.45 2.97 17.26
CA ASP A 59 -3.52 4.12 17.26
C ASP A 59 -2.69 4.25 18.56
N ALA A 60 -3.12 3.62 19.66
CA ALA A 60 -2.32 3.48 20.87
C ALA A 60 -1.18 2.43 20.72
N GLU A 61 -1.29 1.50 19.76
CA GLU A 61 -0.36 0.38 19.62
C GLU A 61 0.53 0.48 18.38
N ILE A 62 0.01 1.03 17.28
CA ILE A 62 0.69 1.06 15.96
C ILE A 62 0.48 2.41 15.27
N GLY A 63 1.04 2.57 14.08
CA GLY A 63 0.84 3.72 13.18
C GLY A 63 1.92 4.80 13.31
N SER A 64 2.69 4.81 14.39
CA SER A 64 3.84 5.71 14.60
C SER A 64 4.98 5.00 15.32
N LEU A 65 6.18 5.54 15.19
CA LEU A 65 7.38 5.06 15.90
C LEU A 65 7.54 5.84 17.20
N GLU A 66 6.97 5.31 18.28
CA GLU A 66 6.97 5.92 19.60
C GLU A 66 7.31 4.88 20.68
N PRO A 67 8.03 5.28 21.77
CA PRO A 67 8.25 4.39 22.90
C PRO A 67 6.92 3.87 23.46
N GLY A 68 6.83 2.56 23.66
CA GLY A 68 5.62 1.89 24.18
C GLY A 68 4.68 1.35 23.10
N LYS A 69 4.85 1.73 21.83
CA LYS A 69 4.13 1.12 20.72
C LYS A 69 4.87 -0.12 20.17
N LYS A 70 4.15 -0.92 19.41
CA LYS A 70 4.73 -2.05 18.68
C LYS A 70 5.73 -1.54 17.65
N ALA A 71 6.81 -2.28 17.48
CA ALA A 71 7.79 -1.99 16.45
C ALA A 71 7.29 -2.54 15.10
N ASP A 72 6.38 -1.80 14.47
CA ASP A 72 5.89 -2.02 13.12
C ASP A 72 6.52 -0.96 12.22
N LEU A 73 7.50 -1.34 11.43
CA LEU A 73 8.26 -0.41 10.58
C LEU A 73 8.77 -1.07 9.30
N ILE A 74 9.07 -0.22 8.34
CA ILE A 74 9.80 -0.59 7.13
C ILE A 74 11.06 0.26 6.99
N VAL A 75 12.09 -0.31 6.37
CA VAL A 75 13.31 0.40 5.96
C VAL A 75 13.30 0.50 4.44
N VAL A 76 13.37 1.72 3.92
CA VAL A 76 13.39 2.02 2.50
C VAL A 76 14.82 2.35 2.09
N ASP A 77 15.34 1.69 1.05
CA ASP A 77 16.63 1.99 0.47
C ASP A 77 16.55 3.24 -0.41
N LEU A 78 17.08 4.34 0.09
CA LEU A 78 17.10 5.62 -0.62
C LEU A 78 18.22 5.73 -1.67
N ASN A 79 19.15 4.77 -1.72
CA ASN A 79 20.24 4.75 -2.69
C ASN A 79 19.80 4.07 -4.02
N ARG A 80 18.70 4.55 -4.58
CA ARG A 80 18.13 4.09 -5.85
C ARG A 80 18.18 5.21 -6.89
N PRO A 81 18.45 4.93 -8.17
CA PRO A 81 18.55 5.98 -9.19
C PRO A 81 17.31 6.85 -9.31
N HIS A 82 16.10 6.28 -9.15
CA HIS A 82 14.84 7.00 -9.25
C HIS A 82 14.52 7.84 -7.99
N LEU A 83 15.26 7.66 -6.89
CA LEU A 83 15.17 8.45 -5.66
C LEU A 83 16.25 9.53 -5.58
N GLN A 84 17.15 9.59 -6.55
CA GLN A 84 18.25 10.55 -6.55
C GLN A 84 18.01 11.71 -7.55
N PRO A 85 18.45 12.92 -7.21
CA PRO A 85 19.01 13.34 -5.94
C PRO A 85 17.94 13.43 -4.84
N TYR A 86 18.23 12.89 -3.64
CA TYR A 86 17.30 12.93 -2.51
C TYR A 86 17.47 14.24 -1.74
N TYR A 87 16.45 15.09 -1.81
CA TYR A 87 16.41 16.38 -1.13
C TYR A 87 15.73 16.33 0.26
N GLY A 88 15.36 15.15 0.73
CA GLY A 88 14.60 14.98 1.96
C GLY A 88 13.09 15.12 1.78
N GLY A 89 12.38 15.02 2.91
CA GLY A 89 10.94 15.27 2.97
C GLY A 89 10.04 14.11 2.57
N HIS A 90 8.77 14.28 2.83
CA HIS A 90 7.73 13.32 2.51
C HIS A 90 7.48 13.23 0.98
N GLU A 91 7.76 14.31 0.25
CA GLU A 91 7.56 14.40 -1.18
C GLU A 91 8.42 13.40 -1.94
N ALA A 92 9.71 13.33 -1.61
CA ALA A 92 10.62 12.38 -2.24
C ALA A 92 10.18 10.94 -1.95
N LEU A 93 9.82 10.64 -0.71
CA LEU A 93 9.35 9.33 -0.32
C LEU A 93 8.04 8.97 -1.04
N VAL A 94 7.00 9.83 -0.97
CA VAL A 94 5.67 9.50 -1.48
C VAL A 94 5.63 9.48 -3.01
N TYR A 95 6.30 10.42 -3.71
CA TYR A 95 6.23 10.47 -5.17
C TYR A 95 7.14 9.47 -5.88
N TYR A 96 8.30 9.15 -5.30
CA TYR A 96 9.32 8.42 -6.05
C TYR A 96 9.58 7.02 -5.52
N ALA A 97 9.41 6.75 -4.20
CA ALA A 97 9.61 5.40 -3.67
C ALA A 97 8.54 4.42 -4.15
N ARG A 98 8.88 3.15 -4.10
CA ARG A 98 8.06 2.00 -4.52
C ARG A 98 8.14 0.91 -3.47
N ALA A 99 7.20 -0.02 -3.48
CA ALA A 99 7.25 -1.19 -2.59
C ALA A 99 8.54 -2.00 -2.76
N SER A 100 9.12 -2.03 -3.97
CA SER A 100 10.40 -2.71 -4.26
C SER A 100 11.63 -2.06 -3.62
N ASP A 101 11.51 -0.84 -3.09
CA ASP A 101 12.61 -0.15 -2.41
C ASP A 101 12.65 -0.48 -0.91
N VAL A 102 11.64 -1.18 -0.40
CA VAL A 102 11.63 -1.67 0.98
C VAL A 102 12.60 -2.83 1.11
N VAL A 103 13.61 -2.68 1.93
CA VAL A 103 14.65 -3.70 2.15
C VAL A 103 14.44 -4.50 3.42
N THR A 104 13.75 -3.93 4.41
CA THR A 104 13.45 -4.61 5.69
C THR A 104 12.03 -4.28 6.11
N SER A 105 11.32 -5.27 6.62
CA SER A 105 10.03 -5.09 7.28
C SER A 105 10.06 -5.75 8.65
N VAL A 106 9.59 -5.03 9.65
CA VAL A 106 9.45 -5.49 11.04
C VAL A 106 7.99 -5.39 11.42
N VAL A 107 7.45 -6.44 12.00
CA VAL A 107 6.07 -6.52 12.49
C VAL A 107 6.10 -7.06 13.92
N ASP A 108 5.52 -6.31 14.84
CA ASP A 108 5.49 -6.63 16.27
C ASP A 108 6.91 -6.95 16.82
N GLY A 109 7.90 -6.16 16.39
CA GLY A 109 9.30 -6.32 16.76
C GLY A 109 10.05 -7.48 16.09
N ARG A 110 9.41 -8.22 15.19
CA ARG A 110 10.02 -9.34 14.47
C ARG A 110 10.37 -8.95 13.05
N VAL A 111 11.60 -9.19 12.62
CA VAL A 111 11.99 -9.02 11.21
C VAL A 111 11.29 -10.10 10.39
N VAL A 112 10.41 -9.69 9.49
CA VAL A 112 9.64 -10.61 8.61
C VAL A 112 10.17 -10.60 7.18
N MET A 113 10.88 -9.53 6.80
CA MET A 113 11.54 -9.41 5.50
C MET A 113 12.92 -8.74 5.69
N GLU A 114 13.95 -9.25 5.05
CA GLU A 114 15.30 -8.71 5.05
C GLU A 114 15.92 -8.78 3.66
N ALA A 115 16.67 -7.75 3.27
CA ALA A 115 17.25 -7.59 1.95
C ALA A 115 16.23 -7.80 0.80
N GLY A 116 14.97 -7.37 1.02
CA GLY A 116 13.87 -7.52 0.08
C GLY A 116 13.31 -8.96 -0.04
N ARG A 117 13.71 -9.87 0.85
CA ARG A 117 13.26 -11.27 0.84
C ARG A 117 12.49 -11.60 2.11
N PRO A 118 11.30 -12.23 2.02
CA PRO A 118 10.57 -12.70 3.18
C PRO A 118 11.37 -13.82 3.89
N LEU A 119 11.38 -13.80 5.23
CA LEU A 119 12.14 -14.77 6.03
C LEU A 119 11.36 -16.05 6.37
N HIS A 120 10.02 -15.97 6.31
CA HIS A 120 9.15 -17.08 6.76
C HIS A 120 8.26 -17.62 5.64
N LEU A 121 8.51 -17.21 4.40
CA LEU A 121 7.78 -17.64 3.21
C LEU A 121 8.79 -17.95 2.11
N ASP A 122 8.59 -19.07 1.44
CA ASP A 122 9.26 -19.36 0.16
C ASP A 122 8.42 -18.74 -0.98
N PRO A 123 8.91 -17.66 -1.63
CA PRO A 123 8.15 -16.98 -2.67
C PRO A 123 7.89 -17.87 -3.89
N ASP A 124 8.83 -18.73 -4.26
CA ASP A 124 8.72 -19.58 -5.45
C ASP A 124 7.69 -20.68 -5.20
N ALA A 125 7.71 -21.31 -4.03
CA ALA A 125 6.70 -22.27 -3.63
C ALA A 125 5.30 -21.64 -3.52
N ALA A 126 5.20 -20.40 -3.01
CA ALA A 126 3.94 -19.66 -2.92
C ALA A 126 3.38 -19.33 -4.32
N LEU A 127 4.22 -18.88 -5.24
CA LEU A 127 3.82 -18.59 -6.63
C LEU A 127 3.37 -19.87 -7.35
N ALA A 128 4.09 -20.97 -7.18
CA ALA A 128 3.70 -22.27 -7.75
C ALA A 128 2.33 -22.73 -7.21
N ALA A 129 2.11 -22.60 -5.90
CA ALA A 129 0.83 -22.95 -5.28
C ALA A 129 -0.33 -22.09 -5.78
N LEU A 130 -0.10 -20.77 -5.98
CA LEU A 130 -1.09 -19.87 -6.57
C LEU A 130 -1.39 -20.24 -8.02
N ALA A 131 -0.37 -20.47 -8.83
CA ALA A 131 -0.54 -20.86 -10.24
C ALA A 131 -1.35 -22.15 -10.38
N ALA A 132 -1.14 -23.14 -9.51
CA ALA A 132 -1.91 -24.38 -9.48
C ALA A 132 -3.40 -24.16 -9.15
N ARG A 133 -3.77 -23.07 -8.47
CA ARG A 133 -5.15 -22.74 -8.12
C ARG A 133 -5.92 -21.97 -9.21
N VAL A 134 -5.23 -21.35 -10.15
CA VAL A 134 -5.85 -20.55 -11.22
C VAL A 134 -6.92 -21.33 -11.99
N PRO A 135 -6.74 -22.60 -12.42
CA PRO A 135 -7.79 -23.34 -13.10
C PRO A 135 -9.06 -23.55 -12.26
N HIS A 136 -8.88 -23.71 -10.94
CA HIS A 136 -10.01 -23.86 -10.02
C HIS A 136 -10.84 -22.57 -9.94
N TRP A 137 -10.18 -21.43 -9.77
CA TRP A 137 -10.83 -20.12 -9.73
C TRP A 137 -11.53 -19.80 -11.04
N ARG A 138 -10.91 -20.07 -12.18
CA ARG A 138 -11.52 -19.87 -13.51
C ARG A 138 -12.82 -20.64 -13.63
N ARG A 139 -12.86 -21.93 -13.28
CA ARG A 139 -14.08 -22.73 -13.26
C ARG A 139 -15.15 -22.20 -12.30
N GLY A 140 -14.72 -21.65 -11.15
CA GLY A 140 -15.63 -21.00 -10.20
C GLY A 140 -16.32 -19.76 -10.80
N LEU A 141 -15.54 -18.91 -11.46
CA LEU A 141 -16.05 -17.71 -12.14
C LEU A 141 -16.99 -18.06 -13.30
N GLU A 142 -16.68 -19.08 -14.10
CA GLU A 142 -17.53 -19.58 -15.17
C GLU A 142 -18.90 -20.05 -14.63
N ARG A 143 -18.93 -20.77 -13.49
CA ARG A 143 -20.18 -21.21 -12.85
C ARG A 143 -21.05 -20.06 -12.35
N LEU A 144 -20.43 -18.99 -11.88
CA LEU A 144 -21.15 -17.80 -11.42
C LEU A 144 -21.75 -16.99 -12.57
N GLY A 145 -21.57 -17.43 -13.83
CA GLY A 145 -22.11 -16.73 -15.00
C GLY A 145 -21.58 -15.31 -15.10
N SER A 146 -20.37 -15.09 -14.58
CA SER A 146 -19.85 -13.74 -14.44
C SER A 146 -19.46 -13.17 -15.81
N ARG A 147 -20.40 -12.51 -16.41
CA ARG A 147 -20.10 -11.36 -17.27
C ARG A 147 -19.29 -10.30 -16.52
N ALA A 148 -18.95 -10.57 -15.26
CA ALA A 148 -18.80 -9.50 -14.29
C ALA A 148 -17.38 -8.96 -14.12
N VAL A 149 -16.30 -9.70 -14.33
CA VAL A 149 -14.99 -9.15 -13.92
C VAL A 149 -13.94 -9.16 -15.02
N PHE A 150 -14.00 -10.08 -15.99
CA PHE A 150 -13.00 -10.20 -17.05
C PHE A 150 -13.60 -10.63 -18.41
N GLY A 151 -14.88 -10.38 -18.67
CA GLY A 151 -15.54 -10.73 -19.93
C GLY A 151 -15.56 -9.57 -20.94
N PRO A 152 -15.85 -9.84 -22.22
CA PRO A 152 -16.07 -8.79 -23.21
C PRO A 152 -17.23 -7.90 -22.75
N GLY A 153 -16.95 -6.65 -22.42
CA GLY A 153 -17.90 -5.69 -21.85
C GLY A 153 -17.54 -5.21 -20.42
N CYS A 154 -16.43 -5.66 -19.86
CA CYS A 154 -15.86 -5.03 -18.66
C CYS A 154 -15.37 -3.63 -19.05
N VAL A 155 -15.89 -2.59 -18.39
CA VAL A 155 -15.54 -1.18 -18.64
C VAL A 155 -14.05 -0.91 -18.41
N CYS A 156 -13.37 -1.75 -17.61
CA CYS A 156 -11.94 -1.64 -17.33
C CYS A 156 -11.04 -2.39 -18.32
N CYS A 157 -11.62 -3.20 -19.25
CA CYS A 157 -10.88 -4.03 -20.20
C CYS A 157 -11.31 -3.79 -21.67
N GLY A 158 -12.18 -2.80 -21.92
CA GLY A 158 -12.65 -2.40 -23.22
C GLY A 158 -11.71 -1.49 -23.96
#